data_3fa567b3ebc3f634922b8aa9fd145ecb
#
_entry.id   3fa567b3ebc3f634922b8aa9fd145ecb
#
_cell.length_a   1.000
_cell.length_b   1.000
_cell.length_c   1.000
_cell.angle_alpha   90.00
_cell.angle_beta   90.00
_cell.angle_gamma   90.00
#
_symmetry.space_group_name_H-M   'P 1'
#
loop_
_entity.id
_entity.type
_entity.pdbx_description
1 polymer ?
#
loop_
_entity_poly.entity_id
_entity_poly.type
_entity_poly.pdbx_seq_one_letter_code
_entity_poly.pdbx_strand_id
1 'polypeptide(L)'
;VILFDETIRQNAKDGTPLVNIIRDQGALPGIKVDKGLQPIGNTEETVTVGLDGLDDRLKEYVSMGAKFTKWRAVIKIGESMPSDECINANMKALADYARLVQDNGMVPMVEPEVLMDGDHSIEECFDASDRSLKSLFKHLQENEVNIKGTILKPNMITSGSKSATQADVDEVARRTLDCLIANVPSELPGITFLSGGQSD
;
A
#
# COMPACT_ATOMS: atom_id res chain seq x y z
N VAL A 1 5.97 10.21 -9.15
CA VAL A 1 6.95 9.11 -9.35
C VAL A 1 7.37 8.59 -7.99
N ILE A 2 7.35 7.26 -7.77
CA ILE A 2 7.79 6.63 -6.53
C ILE A 2 9.23 6.13 -6.71
N LEU A 3 10.14 6.65 -5.91
CA LEU A 3 11.56 6.31 -5.92
C LEU A 3 11.90 5.29 -4.82
N PHE A 4 13.05 4.64 -4.97
CA PHE A 4 13.70 3.90 -3.89
C PHE A 4 14.74 4.80 -3.19
N ASP A 5 15.18 4.41 -1.98
CA ASP A 5 16.19 5.14 -1.21
C ASP A 5 17.49 5.39 -2.02
N GLU A 6 17.91 4.40 -2.77
CA GLU A 6 19.07 4.53 -3.67
C GLU A 6 18.80 5.60 -4.75
N THR A 7 17.63 5.54 -5.41
CA THR A 7 17.34 6.41 -6.56
C THR A 7 17.13 7.87 -6.17
N ILE A 8 16.53 8.14 -5.00
CA ILE A 8 16.32 9.53 -4.53
C ILE A 8 17.66 10.24 -4.26
N ARG A 9 18.73 9.49 -4.00
CA ARG A 9 20.09 9.99 -3.74
C ARG A 9 20.94 10.12 -5.00
N GLN A 10 20.46 9.63 -6.15
CA GLN A 10 21.21 9.62 -7.40
C GLN A 10 21.14 10.96 -8.13
N ASN A 11 22.18 11.21 -8.91
CA ASN A 11 22.29 12.34 -9.82
C ASN A 11 22.34 11.86 -11.28
N ALA A 12 21.90 12.71 -12.19
CA ALA A 12 22.13 12.55 -13.61
C ALA A 12 23.63 12.73 -13.97
N LYS A 13 24.00 12.47 -15.22
CA LYS A 13 25.39 12.55 -15.67
C LYS A 13 26.02 13.95 -15.52
N ASP A 14 25.20 14.98 -15.54
CA ASP A 14 25.60 16.39 -15.35
C ASP A 14 25.68 16.83 -13.87
N GLY A 15 25.42 15.90 -12.94
CA GLY A 15 25.40 16.16 -11.51
C GLY A 15 24.06 16.64 -10.95
N THR A 16 23.03 16.83 -11.78
CA THR A 16 21.70 17.26 -11.34
C THR A 16 21.00 16.13 -10.55
N PRO A 17 20.51 16.38 -9.32
CA PRO A 17 19.73 15.38 -8.58
C PRO A 17 18.50 14.91 -9.35
N LEU A 18 18.26 13.59 -9.43
CA LEU A 18 17.12 13.03 -10.17
C LEU A 18 15.77 13.57 -9.65
N VAL A 19 15.66 13.82 -8.36
CA VAL A 19 14.48 14.46 -7.73
C VAL A 19 14.17 15.83 -8.35
N ASN A 20 15.20 16.64 -8.64
CA ASN A 20 15.01 17.94 -9.27
C ASN A 20 14.50 17.79 -10.70
N ILE A 21 15.04 16.86 -11.47
CA ILE A 21 14.57 16.59 -12.84
C ILE A 21 13.10 16.19 -12.84
N ILE A 22 12.68 15.31 -11.92
CA ILE A 22 11.28 14.89 -11.77
C ILE A 22 10.39 16.09 -11.48
N ARG A 23 10.78 16.91 -10.51
CA ARG A 23 10.02 18.11 -10.11
C ARG A 23 9.93 19.12 -11.25
N ASP A 24 11.02 19.36 -11.98
CA ASP A 24 11.09 20.36 -13.05
C ASP A 24 10.24 19.96 -14.27
N GLN A 25 9.90 18.67 -14.39
CA GLN A 25 8.90 18.15 -15.34
C GLN A 25 7.46 18.20 -14.81
N GLY A 26 7.22 18.86 -13.68
CA GLY A 26 5.89 19.00 -13.07
C GLY A 26 5.39 17.76 -12.33
N ALA A 27 6.22 16.73 -12.14
CA ALA A 27 5.85 15.54 -11.41
C ALA A 27 6.27 15.62 -9.94
N LEU A 28 5.45 15.04 -9.04
CA LEU A 28 5.78 14.98 -7.61
C LEU A 28 6.68 13.76 -7.33
N PRO A 29 7.85 13.97 -6.69
CA PRO A 29 8.67 12.86 -6.22
C PRO A 29 8.09 12.25 -4.95
N GLY A 30 8.02 10.93 -4.92
CA GLY A 30 7.65 10.13 -3.75
C GLY A 30 8.69 9.07 -3.46
N ILE A 31 8.58 8.44 -2.31
CA ILE A 31 9.57 7.47 -1.83
C ILE A 31 8.91 6.24 -1.21
N LYS A 32 9.39 5.04 -1.59
CA LYS A 32 9.06 3.79 -0.92
C LYS A 32 9.87 3.69 0.38
N VAL A 33 9.19 3.55 1.51
CA VAL A 33 9.83 3.61 2.84
C VAL A 33 9.79 2.31 3.64
N ASP A 34 8.97 1.34 3.24
CA ASP A 34 8.98 0.01 3.85
C ASP A 34 10.30 -0.73 3.57
N LYS A 35 10.69 -1.66 4.44
CA LYS A 35 11.97 -2.39 4.40
C LYS A 35 11.79 -3.90 4.22
N GLY A 36 10.73 -4.35 3.55
CA GLY A 36 10.50 -5.75 3.27
C GLY A 36 9.61 -6.45 4.30
N LEU A 37 9.64 -7.76 4.28
CA LEU A 37 8.72 -8.63 4.99
C LEU A 37 9.43 -9.44 6.06
N GLN A 38 8.76 -9.67 7.19
CA GLN A 38 9.19 -10.61 8.22
C GLN A 38 8.07 -11.64 8.49
N PRO A 39 8.39 -12.91 8.75
CA PRO A 39 7.39 -13.91 9.11
C PRO A 39 6.66 -13.57 10.41
N ILE A 40 5.38 -13.93 10.47
CA ILE A 40 4.57 -13.89 11.71
C ILE A 40 4.67 -15.28 12.35
N GLY A 41 5.41 -15.37 13.45
CA GLY A 41 5.63 -16.64 14.13
C GLY A 41 6.24 -17.70 13.21
N ASN A 42 5.66 -18.90 13.21
CA ASN A 42 6.06 -20.03 12.36
C ASN A 42 5.10 -20.27 11.19
N THR A 43 4.44 -19.21 10.70
CA THR A 43 3.47 -19.29 9.59
C THR A 43 4.10 -18.83 8.28
N GLU A 44 3.38 -19.02 7.17
CA GLU A 44 3.73 -18.42 5.87
C GLU A 44 3.30 -16.95 5.76
N GLU A 45 2.59 -16.45 6.75
CA GLU A 45 2.13 -15.06 6.78
C GLU A 45 3.27 -14.11 7.17
N THR A 46 3.20 -12.89 6.68
CA THR A 46 4.24 -11.91 6.89
C THR A 46 3.68 -10.56 7.33
N VAL A 47 4.49 -9.81 8.05
CA VAL A 47 4.24 -8.39 8.32
C VAL A 47 5.31 -7.54 7.65
N THR A 48 4.90 -6.43 7.07
CA THR A 48 5.82 -5.47 6.47
C THR A 48 6.50 -4.65 7.56
N VAL A 49 7.81 -4.54 7.48
CA VAL A 49 8.65 -3.85 8.47
C VAL A 49 9.29 -2.59 7.91
N GLY A 50 9.82 -1.74 8.81
CA GLY A 50 10.51 -0.51 8.44
C GLY A 50 10.12 0.71 9.28
N LEU A 51 9.36 0.53 10.37
CA LEU A 51 8.99 1.62 11.29
C LEU A 51 10.20 2.09 12.12
N ASP A 52 11.14 1.19 12.43
CA ASP A 52 12.33 1.53 13.19
C ASP A 52 13.18 2.58 12.46
N GLY A 53 13.41 3.71 13.12
CA GLY A 53 14.13 4.86 12.56
C GLY A 53 13.45 5.51 11.36
N LEU A 54 12.14 5.29 11.18
CA LEU A 54 11.40 5.85 10.05
C LEU A 54 11.31 7.37 10.14
N ASP A 55 11.08 7.93 11.32
CA ASP A 55 10.95 9.39 11.52
C ASP A 55 12.20 10.15 11.02
N ASP A 56 13.39 9.67 11.36
CA ASP A 56 14.65 10.29 10.90
C ASP A 56 14.80 10.17 9.38
N ARG A 57 14.46 9.01 8.79
CA ARG A 57 14.48 8.83 7.33
C ARG A 57 13.48 9.76 6.62
N LEU A 58 12.30 9.96 7.21
CA LEU A 58 11.29 10.86 6.64
C LEU A 58 11.78 12.31 6.59
N LYS A 59 12.43 12.78 7.68
CA LYS A 59 13.05 14.13 7.72
C LYS A 59 14.10 14.29 6.63
N GLU A 60 14.92 13.27 6.42
CA GLU A 60 15.92 13.26 5.34
C GLU A 60 15.25 13.33 3.96
N TYR A 61 14.24 12.48 3.69
CA TYR A 61 13.53 12.49 2.40
C TYR A 61 12.78 13.80 2.13
N VAL A 62 12.22 14.42 3.15
CA VAL A 62 11.64 15.78 3.04
C VAL A 62 12.71 16.77 2.58
N SER A 63 13.91 16.74 3.19
CA SER A 63 15.00 17.63 2.82
C SER A 63 15.48 17.43 1.38
N MET A 64 15.35 16.21 0.85
CA MET A 64 15.65 15.86 -0.55
C MET A 64 14.52 16.26 -1.52
N GLY A 65 13.34 16.66 -1.01
CA GLY A 65 12.22 17.13 -1.82
C GLY A 65 11.09 16.14 -2.05
N ALA A 66 11.08 15.00 -1.37
CA ALA A 66 9.94 14.06 -1.40
C ALA A 66 8.65 14.75 -0.90
N LYS A 67 7.52 14.46 -1.54
CA LYS A 67 6.20 15.02 -1.23
C LYS A 67 5.21 14.00 -0.70
N PHE A 68 5.42 12.75 -1.03
CA PHE A 68 4.61 11.64 -0.56
C PHE A 68 5.47 10.40 -0.35
N THR A 69 4.93 9.45 0.36
CA THR A 69 5.60 8.16 0.61
C THR A 69 4.68 7.02 0.24
N LYS A 70 5.24 5.81 0.08
CA LYS A 70 4.48 4.59 -0.15
C LYS A 70 4.97 3.48 0.78
N TRP A 71 4.02 2.75 1.37
CA TRP A 71 4.27 1.55 2.16
C TRP A 71 3.31 0.45 1.71
N ARG A 72 3.87 -0.71 1.35
CA ARG A 72 3.12 -1.88 0.90
C ARG A 72 3.01 -2.89 2.03
N ALA A 73 1.80 -3.23 2.43
CA ALA A 73 1.49 -4.41 3.22
C ALA A 73 1.06 -5.55 2.27
N VAL A 74 1.51 -6.75 2.53
CA VAL A 74 1.27 -7.92 1.67
C VAL A 74 0.43 -8.92 2.42
N ILE A 75 -0.73 -9.26 1.87
CA ILE A 75 -1.68 -10.25 2.41
C ILE A 75 -1.79 -11.40 1.43
N LYS A 76 -1.44 -12.61 1.89
CA LYS A 76 -1.53 -13.85 1.11
C LYS A 76 -2.83 -14.58 1.43
N ILE A 77 -3.51 -15.10 0.41
CA ILE A 77 -4.63 -16.04 0.56
C ILE A 77 -4.10 -17.48 0.48
N GLY A 78 -4.64 -18.34 1.31
CA GLY A 78 -4.29 -19.77 1.34
C GLY A 78 -5.10 -20.51 2.38
N GLU A 79 -4.73 -21.76 2.67
CA GLU A 79 -5.41 -22.55 3.71
C GLU A 79 -5.32 -21.85 5.07
N SER A 80 -6.46 -21.46 5.64
CA SER A 80 -6.56 -20.68 6.88
C SER A 80 -5.85 -19.30 6.85
N MET A 81 -5.57 -18.76 5.68
CA MET A 81 -4.95 -17.43 5.49
C MET A 81 -5.83 -16.50 4.63
N PRO A 82 -5.85 -15.18 4.88
CA PRO A 82 -5.13 -14.49 5.95
C PRO A 82 -5.81 -14.66 7.32
N SER A 83 -4.99 -14.82 8.37
CA SER A 83 -5.46 -14.77 9.76
C SER A 83 -5.81 -13.33 10.17
N ASP A 84 -6.66 -13.20 11.20
CA ASP A 84 -6.96 -11.88 11.77
C ASP A 84 -5.71 -11.22 12.39
N GLU A 85 -4.78 -12.04 12.91
CA GLU A 85 -3.50 -11.56 13.43
C GLU A 85 -2.65 -10.90 12.32
N CYS A 86 -2.53 -11.56 11.17
CA CYS A 86 -1.79 -11.05 10.03
C CYS A 86 -2.38 -9.75 9.49
N ILE A 87 -3.70 -9.71 9.28
CA ILE A 87 -4.40 -8.51 8.83
C ILE A 87 -4.19 -7.38 9.84
N ASN A 88 -4.45 -7.63 11.12
CA ASN A 88 -4.32 -6.62 12.16
C ASN A 88 -2.89 -6.05 12.27
N ALA A 89 -1.88 -6.90 12.26
CA ALA A 89 -0.48 -6.49 12.34
C ALA A 89 -0.07 -5.59 11.16
N ASN A 90 -0.44 -5.97 9.93
CA ASN A 90 -0.14 -5.21 8.73
C ASN A 90 -0.89 -3.88 8.67
N MET A 91 -2.18 -3.88 9.00
CA MET A 91 -3.00 -2.66 8.94
C MET A 91 -2.62 -1.67 10.04
N LYS A 92 -2.26 -2.17 11.22
CA LYS A 92 -1.69 -1.34 12.28
C LYS A 92 -0.37 -0.70 11.83
N ALA A 93 0.55 -1.47 11.24
CA ALA A 93 1.81 -0.93 10.73
C ALA A 93 1.61 0.15 9.66
N LEU A 94 0.61 -0.03 8.76
CA LEU A 94 0.23 1.00 7.78
C LEU A 94 -0.28 2.28 8.45
N ALA A 95 -1.06 2.16 9.53
CA ALA A 95 -1.57 3.32 10.24
C ALA A 95 -0.48 4.05 11.03
N ASP A 96 0.40 3.31 11.72
CA ASP A 96 1.56 3.87 12.42
C ASP A 96 2.49 4.63 11.43
N TYR A 97 2.77 4.02 10.28
CA TYR A 97 3.51 4.66 9.19
C TYR A 97 2.83 5.92 8.69
N ALA A 98 1.51 5.87 8.43
CA ALA A 98 0.77 7.00 7.87
C ALA A 98 0.79 8.20 8.82
N ARG A 99 0.66 7.97 10.12
CA ARG A 99 0.75 9.01 11.14
C ARG A 99 2.13 9.69 11.11
N LEU A 100 3.22 8.90 11.16
CA LEU A 100 4.59 9.44 11.10
C LEU A 100 4.84 10.28 9.84
N VAL A 101 4.30 9.84 8.70
CA VAL A 101 4.45 10.57 7.42
C VAL A 101 3.75 11.92 7.48
N GLN A 102 2.53 11.99 8.02
CA GLN A 102 1.79 13.24 8.16
C GLN A 102 2.45 14.19 9.16
N ASP A 103 3.00 13.68 10.26
CA ASP A 103 3.77 14.48 11.23
C ASP A 103 5.01 15.12 10.60
N ASN A 104 5.56 14.52 9.53
CA ASN A 104 6.65 15.07 8.74
C ASN A 104 6.19 15.90 7.51
N GLY A 105 4.90 16.21 7.40
CA GLY A 105 4.36 17.10 6.36
C GLY A 105 4.29 16.48 4.96
N MET A 106 4.29 15.15 4.84
CA MET A 106 4.12 14.42 3.58
C MET A 106 2.78 13.70 3.52
N VAL A 107 2.39 13.26 2.33
CA VAL A 107 1.19 12.46 2.09
C VAL A 107 1.54 10.98 2.16
N PRO A 108 0.94 10.18 3.06
CA PRO A 108 1.10 8.73 3.04
C PRO A 108 0.25 8.09 1.95
N MET A 109 0.85 7.20 1.16
CA MET A 109 0.14 6.26 0.29
C MET A 109 0.16 4.89 0.95
N VAL A 110 -0.99 4.47 1.47
CA VAL A 110 -1.18 3.17 2.12
C VAL A 110 -1.56 2.12 1.09
N GLU A 111 -0.80 1.02 1.02
CA GLU A 111 -0.98 -0.03 0.02
C GLU A 111 -1.26 -1.38 0.70
N PRO A 112 -2.51 -1.65 1.11
CA PRO A 112 -2.93 -2.95 1.61
C PRO A 112 -3.18 -3.88 0.42
N GLU A 113 -2.19 -4.66 0.03
CA GLU A 113 -2.28 -5.52 -1.15
C GLU A 113 -2.60 -6.97 -0.78
N VAL A 114 -3.75 -7.45 -1.21
CA VAL A 114 -4.05 -8.88 -1.28
C VAL A 114 -3.47 -9.41 -2.58
N LEU A 115 -2.58 -10.42 -2.46
CA LEU A 115 -1.88 -10.99 -3.61
C LEU A 115 -2.84 -11.78 -4.50
N MET A 116 -2.64 -11.64 -5.82
CA MET A 116 -3.33 -12.49 -6.80
C MET A 116 -2.67 -13.86 -6.97
N ASP A 117 -1.54 -14.10 -6.30
CA ASP A 117 -0.86 -15.40 -6.35
C ASP A 117 -1.68 -16.47 -5.63
N GLY A 118 -1.92 -17.59 -6.30
CA GLY A 118 -2.71 -18.69 -5.73
C GLY A 118 -3.86 -19.13 -6.61
N ASP A 119 -4.71 -19.98 -6.07
CA ASP A 119 -5.86 -20.60 -6.73
C ASP A 119 -7.21 -20.18 -6.15
N HIS A 120 -7.19 -19.14 -5.30
CA HIS A 120 -8.37 -18.62 -4.63
C HIS A 120 -9.43 -18.08 -5.62
N SER A 121 -10.68 -18.14 -5.20
CA SER A 121 -11.81 -17.54 -5.90
C SER A 121 -11.83 -16.01 -5.77
N ILE A 122 -12.62 -15.34 -6.61
CA ILE A 122 -12.86 -13.90 -6.47
C ILE A 122 -13.56 -13.55 -5.16
N GLU A 123 -14.39 -14.44 -4.61
CA GLU A 123 -15.05 -14.28 -3.32
C GLU A 123 -14.05 -14.29 -2.16
N GLU A 124 -13.06 -15.19 -2.18
CA GLU A 124 -12.00 -15.22 -1.18
C GLU A 124 -11.12 -13.96 -1.23
N CYS A 125 -10.83 -13.46 -2.44
CA CYS A 125 -10.15 -12.19 -2.60
C CYS A 125 -10.99 -11.02 -2.07
N PHE A 126 -12.31 -11.04 -2.30
CA PHE A 126 -13.22 -10.03 -1.76
C PHE A 126 -13.21 -10.05 -0.22
N ASP A 127 -13.37 -11.22 0.41
CA ASP A 127 -13.36 -11.34 1.88
C ASP A 127 -12.06 -10.83 2.49
N ALA A 128 -10.92 -11.28 1.96
CA ALA A 128 -9.61 -10.85 2.45
C ALA A 128 -9.40 -9.33 2.30
N SER A 129 -9.85 -8.74 1.18
CA SER A 129 -9.74 -7.31 0.93
C SER A 129 -10.70 -6.49 1.80
N ASP A 130 -11.94 -6.95 1.97
CA ASP A 130 -12.96 -6.34 2.83
C ASP A 130 -12.48 -6.27 4.28
N ARG A 131 -12.00 -7.39 4.82
CA ARG A 131 -11.44 -7.47 6.18
C ARG A 131 -10.21 -6.57 6.34
N SER A 132 -9.33 -6.54 5.34
CA SER A 132 -8.13 -5.70 5.35
C SER A 132 -8.48 -4.22 5.34
N LEU A 133 -9.40 -3.77 4.48
CA LEU A 133 -9.82 -2.37 4.41
C LEU A 133 -10.54 -1.92 5.69
N LYS A 134 -11.44 -2.74 6.24
CA LYS A 134 -12.09 -2.47 7.53
C LYS A 134 -11.08 -2.27 8.65
N SER A 135 -10.11 -3.18 8.75
CA SER A 135 -9.03 -3.09 9.73
C SER A 135 -8.15 -1.85 9.51
N LEU A 136 -7.80 -1.55 8.26
CA LEU A 136 -6.99 -0.39 7.91
C LEU A 136 -7.65 0.92 8.37
N PHE A 137 -8.89 1.17 7.95
CA PHE A 137 -9.56 2.44 8.28
C PHE A 137 -9.87 2.57 9.77
N LYS A 138 -10.10 1.45 10.47
CA LYS A 138 -10.18 1.45 11.93
C LYS A 138 -8.86 1.93 12.56
N HIS A 139 -7.72 1.35 12.16
CA HIS A 139 -6.41 1.74 12.71
C HIS A 139 -6.00 3.17 12.30
N LEU A 140 -6.31 3.61 11.08
CA LEU A 140 -6.08 5.00 10.66
C LEU A 140 -6.84 5.97 11.55
N GLN A 141 -8.08 5.66 11.90
CA GLN A 141 -8.88 6.47 12.83
C GLN A 141 -8.32 6.45 14.25
N GLU A 142 -7.96 5.26 14.77
CA GLU A 142 -7.37 5.10 16.12
C GLU A 142 -6.04 5.86 16.27
N ASN A 143 -5.26 5.96 15.19
CA ASN A 143 -4.01 6.72 15.14
C ASN A 143 -4.20 8.21 14.74
N GLU A 144 -5.44 8.70 14.69
CA GLU A 144 -5.76 10.08 14.34
C GLU A 144 -5.15 10.54 13.00
N VAL A 145 -5.06 9.62 12.02
CA VAL A 145 -4.56 9.93 10.69
C VAL A 145 -5.59 10.78 9.94
N ASN A 146 -5.17 11.88 9.36
CA ASN A 146 -6.02 12.71 8.53
C ASN A 146 -6.33 12.01 7.19
N ILE A 147 -7.54 11.47 7.05
CA ILE A 147 -7.97 10.76 5.85
C ILE A 147 -7.92 11.65 4.59
N LYS A 148 -8.23 12.95 4.73
CA LYS A 148 -8.16 13.91 3.60
C LYS A 148 -6.75 14.18 3.11
N GLY A 149 -5.74 13.79 3.88
CA GLY A 149 -4.33 13.86 3.52
C GLY A 149 -3.70 12.49 3.21
N THR A 150 -4.50 11.49 2.84
CA THR A 150 -4.05 10.12 2.61
C THR A 150 -4.45 9.64 1.21
N ILE A 151 -3.64 8.79 0.59
CA ILE A 151 -3.96 8.09 -0.68
C ILE A 151 -4.04 6.59 -0.39
N LEU A 152 -5.10 5.95 -0.87
CA LEU A 152 -5.23 4.49 -0.85
C LEU A 152 -4.71 3.90 -2.16
N LYS A 153 -3.89 2.84 -2.07
CA LYS A 153 -3.44 2.06 -3.22
C LYS A 153 -3.83 0.58 -3.04
N PRO A 154 -5.09 0.22 -3.31
CA PRO A 154 -5.59 -1.14 -3.13
C PRO A 154 -5.28 -2.02 -4.33
N ASN A 155 -5.37 -3.36 -4.14
CA ASN A 155 -5.54 -4.30 -5.24
C ASN A 155 -6.94 -4.20 -5.85
N MET A 156 -7.12 -4.72 -7.05
CA MET A 156 -8.43 -5.07 -7.58
C MET A 156 -8.88 -6.43 -7.02
N ILE A 157 -10.18 -6.64 -6.93
CA ILE A 157 -10.75 -7.92 -6.49
C ILE A 157 -10.73 -8.88 -7.67
N THR A 158 -9.83 -9.88 -7.63
CA THR A 158 -9.58 -10.81 -8.73
C THR A 158 -9.59 -12.25 -8.26
N SER A 159 -9.84 -13.17 -9.18
CA SER A 159 -9.50 -14.58 -8.96
C SER A 159 -7.98 -14.75 -8.87
N GLY A 160 -7.52 -15.73 -8.11
CA GLY A 160 -6.11 -16.09 -8.06
C GLY A 160 -5.57 -16.47 -9.44
N SER A 161 -4.30 -16.20 -9.70
CA SER A 161 -3.65 -16.42 -11.00
C SER A 161 -3.66 -17.90 -11.45
N LYS A 162 -3.86 -18.82 -10.51
CA LYS A 162 -3.96 -20.28 -10.75
C LYS A 162 -5.37 -20.82 -10.52
N SER A 163 -6.35 -19.96 -10.27
CA SER A 163 -7.74 -20.38 -10.10
C SER A 163 -8.28 -21.04 -11.37
N ALA A 164 -8.97 -22.13 -11.20
CA ALA A 164 -9.63 -22.86 -12.31
C ALA A 164 -10.74 -22.02 -12.97
N THR A 165 -11.33 -21.09 -12.22
CA THR A 165 -12.37 -20.17 -12.69
C THR A 165 -11.86 -18.73 -12.59
N GLN A 166 -11.68 -18.09 -13.75
CA GLN A 166 -11.28 -16.70 -13.82
C GLN A 166 -12.53 -15.81 -14.00
N ALA A 167 -12.64 -14.80 -13.13
CA ALA A 167 -13.66 -13.78 -13.30
C ALA A 167 -13.38 -12.92 -14.53
N ASP A 168 -14.41 -12.48 -15.21
CA ASP A 168 -14.27 -11.55 -16.33
C ASP A 168 -14.02 -10.11 -15.85
N VAL A 169 -13.71 -9.21 -16.81
CA VAL A 169 -13.37 -7.82 -16.52
C VAL A 169 -14.53 -7.09 -15.82
N ASP A 170 -15.76 -7.33 -16.25
CA ASP A 170 -16.95 -6.66 -15.70
C ASP A 170 -17.19 -7.13 -14.25
N GLU A 171 -16.99 -8.41 -13.97
CA GLU A 171 -17.10 -8.93 -12.60
C GLU A 171 -16.00 -8.39 -11.69
N VAL A 172 -14.75 -8.37 -12.14
CA VAL A 172 -13.62 -7.77 -11.41
C VAL A 172 -13.90 -6.31 -11.09
N ALA A 173 -14.35 -5.52 -12.07
CA ALA A 173 -14.68 -4.12 -11.88
C ALA A 173 -15.81 -3.92 -10.85
N ARG A 174 -16.90 -4.68 -11.00
CA ARG A 174 -18.04 -4.61 -10.08
C ARG A 174 -17.66 -4.99 -8.66
N ARG A 175 -16.98 -6.14 -8.45
CA ARG A 175 -16.58 -6.60 -7.11
C ARG A 175 -15.58 -5.64 -6.46
N THR A 176 -14.68 -5.04 -7.25
CA THR A 176 -13.75 -4.03 -6.75
C THR A 176 -14.49 -2.79 -6.28
N LEU A 177 -15.44 -2.28 -7.06
CA LEU A 177 -16.26 -1.14 -6.67
C LEU A 177 -17.11 -1.45 -5.43
N ASP A 178 -17.76 -2.60 -5.37
CA ASP A 178 -18.55 -3.03 -4.21
C ASP A 178 -17.71 -3.02 -2.93
N CYS A 179 -16.51 -3.57 -2.98
CA CYS A 179 -15.59 -3.62 -1.84
C CYS A 179 -15.15 -2.21 -1.41
N LEU A 180 -14.80 -1.35 -2.36
CA LEU A 180 -14.34 0.01 -2.06
C LEU A 180 -15.48 0.89 -1.52
N ILE A 181 -16.68 0.83 -2.11
CA ILE A 181 -17.85 1.60 -1.64
C ILE A 181 -18.22 1.20 -0.22
N ALA A 182 -18.12 -0.09 0.12
CA ALA A 182 -18.46 -0.58 1.45
C ALA A 182 -17.48 -0.14 2.55
N ASN A 183 -16.21 0.12 2.19
CA ASN A 183 -15.16 0.26 3.18
C ASN A 183 -14.43 1.61 3.19
N VAL A 184 -14.37 2.31 2.06
CA VAL A 184 -13.57 3.53 1.94
C VAL A 184 -14.38 4.76 2.34
N PRO A 185 -13.91 5.55 3.32
CA PRO A 185 -14.56 6.80 3.69
C PRO A 185 -14.63 7.79 2.51
N SER A 186 -15.78 8.47 2.37
CA SER A 186 -16.02 9.44 1.30
C SER A 186 -15.07 10.63 1.30
N GLU A 187 -14.42 10.89 2.44
CA GLU A 187 -13.44 11.95 2.61
C GLU A 187 -12.06 11.62 2.03
N LEU A 188 -11.79 10.36 1.68
CA LEU A 188 -10.52 9.98 1.06
C LEU A 188 -10.39 10.61 -0.33
N PRO A 189 -9.35 11.45 -0.58
CA PRO A 189 -9.31 12.26 -1.80
C PRO A 189 -8.85 11.49 -3.04
N GLY A 190 -8.23 10.32 -2.88
CA GLY A 190 -7.67 9.62 -4.02
C GLY A 190 -7.44 8.13 -3.79
N ILE A 191 -7.73 7.35 -4.84
CA ILE A 191 -7.44 5.93 -4.94
C ILE A 191 -6.57 5.73 -6.18
N THR A 192 -5.47 4.97 -6.03
CA THR A 192 -4.59 4.59 -7.14
C THR A 192 -4.45 3.08 -7.13
N PHE A 193 -4.80 2.43 -8.22
CA PHE A 193 -4.69 0.97 -8.30
C PHE A 193 -3.26 0.50 -8.57
N LEU A 194 -2.92 -0.68 -8.09
CA LEU A 194 -1.78 -1.46 -8.57
C LEU A 194 -2.24 -2.41 -9.68
N SER A 195 -1.31 -2.81 -10.56
CA SER A 195 -1.63 -3.74 -11.65
C SER A 195 -1.83 -5.18 -11.16
N GLY A 196 -1.20 -5.55 -10.02
CA GLY A 196 -1.25 -6.92 -9.50
C GLY A 196 -0.61 -7.99 -10.39
N GLY A 197 0.16 -7.57 -11.42
CA GLY A 197 0.79 -8.52 -12.35
C GLY A 197 -0.16 -9.06 -13.43
N GLN A 198 -1.30 -8.41 -13.65
CA GLN A 198 -2.20 -8.74 -14.76
C GLN A 198 -1.54 -8.42 -16.12
N SER A 199 -1.86 -9.24 -17.12
CA SER A 199 -1.46 -8.94 -18.51
C SER A 199 -2.20 -7.72 -19.06
N ASP A 200 -1.59 -7.08 -20.04
CA ASP A 200 -2.21 -6.02 -20.84
C ASP A 200 -3.37 -6.56 -21.68
#